data_95d3921603cdc1024021b8512db0f0b8
#
_entry.id   95d3921603cdc1024021b8512db0f0b8
#
_cell.length_a   1.000
_cell.length_b   1.000
_cell.length_c   1.000
_cell.angle_alpha   90.00
_cell.angle_beta   90.00
_cell.angle_gamma   90.00
#
_symmetry.space_group_name_H-M   'P 1'
#
loop_
_entity.id
_entity.type
_entity.pdbx_description
1 polymer ?
#
loop_
_entity_poly.entity_id
_entity_poly.type
_entity_poly.pdbx_seq_one_letter_code
_entity_poly.pdbx_strand_id
1 'polypeptide(L)'
;VCLKILYANSSSGVLFDEILDNFNDNEALESINKEQIKCASMLFSLTIENKIELDKLIESKLVNWKIQRLALMDKMILRMSLSEMLYVESVPPKVSITEGVEIAKEFSTEDSSSFVNGILDAIYNDKIIN
;
A
#
# COMPACT_ATOMS: atom_id res chain seq x y z
N VAL A 1 8.15 5.49 -1.54
CA VAL A 1 8.88 5.76 -0.30
C VAL A 1 7.96 5.65 0.90
N CYS A 2 6.83 6.38 0.92
CA CYS A 2 5.87 6.34 2.02
C CYS A 2 5.32 4.92 2.25
N LEU A 3 5.00 4.24 1.18
CA LEU A 3 4.46 2.89 1.21
C LEU A 3 5.44 1.89 1.83
N LYS A 4 6.72 1.98 1.46
CA LYS A 4 7.76 1.12 2.02
C LYS A 4 7.96 1.36 3.52
N ILE A 5 7.90 2.60 3.96
CA ILE A 5 8.01 2.94 5.37
C ILE A 5 6.87 2.30 6.17
N LEU A 6 5.65 2.41 5.70
CA LEU A 6 4.50 1.79 6.34
C LEU A 6 4.65 0.27 6.42
N TYR A 7 5.06 -0.36 5.32
CA TYR A 7 5.18 -1.80 5.26
C TYR A 7 6.31 -2.34 6.12
N ALA A 8 7.46 -1.69 6.10
CA ALA A 8 8.60 -2.12 6.91
C ALA A 8 8.24 -2.19 8.39
N ASN A 9 7.32 -1.34 8.84
CA ASN A 9 6.92 -1.26 10.25
C ASN A 9 5.61 -1.96 10.58
N SER A 10 4.78 -2.27 9.58
CA SER A 10 3.50 -2.95 9.80
C SER A 10 3.57 -4.47 9.63
N SER A 11 4.71 -5.02 9.24
CA SER A 11 4.91 -6.45 9.03
C SER A 11 4.62 -7.29 10.28
N SER A 12 4.63 -6.68 11.47
CA SER A 12 4.32 -7.33 12.74
C SER A 12 2.83 -7.28 13.11
N GLY A 13 1.98 -6.66 12.30
CA GLY A 13 0.57 -6.47 12.62
C GLY A 13 0.30 -5.37 13.64
N VAL A 14 1.28 -4.51 13.88
CA VAL A 14 1.18 -3.41 14.85
C VAL A 14 0.32 -2.29 14.27
N LEU A 15 -0.53 -1.67 15.10
CA LEU A 15 -1.36 -0.53 14.70
C LEU A 15 -0.46 0.68 14.36
N PHE A 16 -0.94 1.51 13.42
CA PHE A 16 -0.17 2.65 12.96
C PHE A 16 0.26 3.61 14.08
N ASP A 17 -0.61 3.83 15.07
CA ASP A 17 -0.29 4.68 16.22
C ASP A 17 0.87 4.11 17.04
N GLU A 18 0.90 2.79 17.20
CA GLU A 18 2.00 2.11 17.87
C GLU A 18 3.28 2.20 17.05
N ILE A 19 3.16 2.16 15.73
CA ILE A 19 4.31 2.35 14.84
C ILE A 19 4.88 3.76 15.04
N LEU A 20 4.04 4.78 15.09
CA LEU A 20 4.47 6.16 15.32
C LEU A 20 5.13 6.33 16.68
N ASP A 21 4.59 5.71 17.73
CA ASP A 21 5.17 5.76 19.07
C ASP A 21 6.54 5.09 19.11
N ASN A 22 6.67 3.93 18.46
CA ASN A 22 7.94 3.24 18.32
C ASN A 22 8.93 4.05 17.50
N PHE A 23 8.45 4.79 16.51
CA PHE A 23 9.26 5.68 15.69
C PHE A 23 9.91 6.78 16.53
N ASN A 24 9.22 7.31 17.52
CA ASN A 24 9.74 8.38 18.35
C ASN A 24 10.81 7.90 19.34
N ASP A 25 10.84 6.61 19.66
CA ASP A 25 11.70 6.03 20.69
C ASP A 25 12.92 5.27 20.14
N ASN A 26 13.05 5.10 18.83
CA ASN A 26 14.06 4.25 18.23
C ASN A 26 15.11 5.04 17.45
N GLU A 27 16.40 4.89 17.85
CA GLU A 27 17.53 5.57 17.18
C GLU A 27 17.66 5.23 15.70
N ALA A 28 17.21 4.04 15.27
CA ALA A 28 17.24 3.65 13.87
C ALA A 28 16.36 4.55 12.99
N LEU A 29 15.52 5.37 13.60
CA LEU A 29 14.57 6.23 12.93
C LEU A 29 15.02 7.68 12.81
N GLU A 30 16.18 8.01 13.35
CA GLU A 30 16.79 9.31 13.12
C GLU A 30 17.08 9.54 11.64
N SER A 31 17.19 8.46 10.84
CA SER A 31 17.36 8.53 9.40
C SER A 31 16.07 8.81 8.64
N ILE A 32 14.90 8.70 9.30
CA ILE A 32 13.59 8.98 8.70
C ILE A 32 13.18 10.38 9.13
N ASN A 33 13.14 11.32 8.18
CA ASN A 33 12.81 12.70 8.51
C ASN A 33 11.30 12.86 8.74
N LYS A 34 10.92 14.01 9.33
CA LYS A 34 9.54 14.33 9.66
C LYS A 34 8.62 14.32 8.44
N GLU A 35 9.14 14.66 7.27
CA GLU A 35 8.38 14.68 6.03
C GLU A 35 7.97 13.27 5.61
N GLN A 36 8.86 12.29 5.79
CA GLN A 36 8.57 10.88 5.47
C GLN A 36 7.50 10.32 6.40
N ILE A 37 7.57 10.64 7.69
CA ILE A 37 6.56 10.24 8.67
C ILE A 37 5.21 10.86 8.32
N LYS A 38 5.21 12.13 7.97
CA LYS A 38 4.00 12.85 7.57
C LYS A 38 3.37 12.23 6.31
N CYS A 39 4.20 11.87 5.35
CA CYS A 39 3.76 11.23 4.11
C CYS A 39 3.12 9.87 4.40
N ALA A 40 3.76 9.05 5.22
CA ALA A 40 3.25 7.75 5.61
C ALA A 40 1.93 7.87 6.39
N SER A 41 1.84 8.86 7.28
CA SER A 41 0.63 9.15 8.05
C SER A 41 -0.53 9.55 7.14
N MET A 42 -0.26 10.41 6.18
CA MET A 42 -1.25 10.84 5.20
C MET A 42 -1.75 9.66 4.36
N LEU A 43 -0.84 8.82 3.89
CA LEU A 43 -1.19 7.66 3.09
C LEU A 43 -2.07 6.69 3.87
N PHE A 44 -1.72 6.43 5.13
CA PHE A 44 -2.51 5.57 5.99
C PHE A 44 -3.93 6.10 6.18
N SER A 45 -4.06 7.39 6.47
CA SER A 45 -5.35 8.05 6.64
C SER A 45 -6.20 7.98 5.38
N LEU A 46 -5.61 8.25 4.22
CA LEU A 46 -6.30 8.15 2.92
C LEU A 46 -6.79 6.73 2.66
N THR A 47 -5.99 5.74 3.02
CA THR A 47 -6.34 4.33 2.82
C THR A 47 -7.54 3.94 3.68
N ILE A 48 -7.56 4.36 4.93
CA ILE A 48 -8.69 4.09 5.84
C ILE A 48 -9.95 4.82 5.38
N GLU A 49 -9.83 6.09 5.05
CA GLU A 49 -10.98 6.90 4.61
C GLU A 49 -11.65 6.33 3.36
N ASN A 50 -10.86 5.81 2.45
CA ASN A 50 -11.34 5.35 1.15
C ASN A 50 -11.41 3.83 1.02
N LYS A 51 -11.34 3.11 2.12
CA LYS A 51 -11.29 1.64 2.13
C LYS A 51 -12.40 1.01 1.31
N ILE A 52 -13.64 1.48 1.45
CA ILE A 52 -14.79 0.91 0.74
C ILE A 52 -14.61 1.07 -0.76
N GLU A 53 -14.23 2.26 -1.22
CA GLU A 53 -14.00 2.52 -2.64
C GLU A 53 -12.82 1.72 -3.18
N LEU A 54 -11.75 1.64 -2.42
CA LEU A 54 -10.56 0.87 -2.79
C LEU A 54 -10.90 -0.62 -2.94
N ASP A 55 -11.66 -1.17 -2.00
CA ASP A 55 -12.08 -2.56 -2.04
C ASP A 55 -12.96 -2.86 -3.25
N LYS A 56 -13.85 -1.93 -3.61
CA LYS A 56 -14.68 -2.07 -4.81
C LYS A 56 -13.84 -2.12 -6.08
N LEU A 57 -12.83 -1.26 -6.17
CA LEU A 57 -11.92 -1.23 -7.32
C LEU A 57 -11.15 -2.54 -7.43
N ILE A 58 -10.63 -3.03 -6.31
CA ILE A 58 -9.90 -4.29 -6.28
C ILE A 58 -10.81 -5.43 -6.71
N GLU A 59 -12.00 -5.54 -6.13
CA GLU A 59 -12.96 -6.60 -6.48
C GLU A 59 -13.37 -6.57 -7.94
N SER A 60 -13.45 -5.38 -8.55
CA SER A 60 -13.80 -5.26 -9.96
C SER A 60 -12.80 -5.96 -10.89
N LYS A 61 -11.59 -6.20 -10.42
CA LYS A 61 -10.53 -6.88 -11.18
C LYS A 61 -10.31 -8.34 -10.74
N LEU A 62 -11.02 -8.79 -9.72
CA LEU A 62 -10.93 -10.19 -9.27
C LEU A 62 -11.91 -11.05 -10.07
N VAL A 63 -11.42 -12.18 -10.57
CA VAL A 63 -12.24 -13.14 -11.31
C VAL A 63 -12.61 -14.29 -10.37
N ASN A 64 -13.90 -14.42 -10.06
CA ASN A 64 -14.44 -15.48 -9.19
C ASN A 64 -13.95 -15.43 -7.73
N TRP A 65 -13.40 -14.29 -7.30
CA TRP A 65 -12.88 -14.13 -5.93
C TRP A 65 -13.50 -12.89 -5.30
N LYS A 66 -13.75 -12.98 -4.00
CA LYS A 66 -14.11 -11.81 -3.19
C LYS A 66 -12.88 -11.34 -2.42
N ILE A 67 -12.84 -10.04 -2.13
CA ILE A 67 -11.70 -9.45 -1.44
C ILE A 67 -11.44 -10.12 -0.08
N GLN A 68 -12.48 -10.61 0.59
CA GLN A 68 -12.35 -11.31 1.88
C GLN A 68 -11.51 -12.58 1.78
N ARG A 69 -11.40 -13.17 0.59
CA ARG A 69 -10.62 -14.39 0.37
C ARG A 69 -9.14 -14.15 0.11
N LEU A 70 -8.77 -12.92 -0.14
CA LEU A 70 -7.36 -12.58 -0.34
C LEU A 70 -6.59 -12.70 0.97
N ALA A 71 -5.31 -13.07 0.87
CA ALA A 71 -4.42 -13.02 2.02
C ALA A 71 -4.36 -11.60 2.56
N LEU A 72 -4.27 -11.47 3.87
CA LEU A 72 -4.24 -10.15 4.51
C LEU A 72 -3.13 -9.26 3.95
N MET A 73 -1.94 -9.83 3.74
CA MET A 73 -0.81 -9.09 3.19
C MET A 73 -1.13 -8.54 1.80
N ASP A 74 -1.71 -9.35 0.93
CA ASP A 74 -2.08 -8.93 -0.42
C ASP A 74 -3.12 -7.81 -0.39
N LYS A 75 -4.13 -7.92 0.48
CA LYS A 75 -5.13 -6.87 0.65
C LYS A 75 -4.50 -5.56 1.07
N MET A 76 -3.62 -5.60 2.05
CA MET A 76 -2.96 -4.41 2.55
C MET A 76 -2.09 -3.75 1.49
N ILE A 77 -1.32 -4.54 0.76
CA ILE A 77 -0.48 -4.04 -0.33
C ILE A 77 -1.34 -3.36 -1.39
N LEU A 78 -2.39 -4.03 -1.82
CA LEU A 78 -3.28 -3.50 -2.85
C LEU A 78 -3.96 -2.21 -2.41
N ARG A 79 -4.51 -2.18 -1.20
CA ARG A 79 -5.19 -0.99 -0.67
C ARG A 79 -4.26 0.20 -0.57
N MET A 80 -3.07 0.00 -0.01
CA MET A 80 -2.12 1.09 0.21
C MET A 80 -1.52 1.59 -1.11
N SER A 81 -1.19 0.67 -2.00
CA SER A 81 -0.66 1.03 -3.32
C SER A 81 -1.68 1.80 -4.15
N LEU A 82 -2.95 1.38 -4.13
CA LEU A 82 -4.03 2.08 -4.81
C LEU A 82 -4.27 3.46 -4.22
N SER A 83 -4.24 3.56 -2.90
CA SER A 83 -4.42 4.84 -2.23
C SER A 83 -3.35 5.84 -2.67
N GLU A 84 -2.11 5.41 -2.71
CA GLU A 84 -1.01 6.25 -3.18
C GLU A 84 -1.19 6.62 -4.66
N MET A 85 -1.54 5.62 -5.49
CA MET A 85 -1.71 5.81 -6.92
C MET A 85 -2.83 6.80 -7.26
N LEU A 86 -3.94 6.73 -6.54
CA LEU A 86 -5.14 7.52 -6.85
C LEU A 86 -5.17 8.87 -6.15
N TYR A 87 -4.60 8.98 -4.96
CA TYR A 87 -4.81 10.16 -4.11
C TYR A 87 -3.55 10.97 -3.81
N VAL A 88 -2.37 10.44 -4.08
CA VAL A 88 -1.12 11.16 -3.82
C VAL A 88 -0.53 11.63 -5.15
N GLU A 89 -0.80 12.88 -5.47
CA GLU A 89 -0.40 13.47 -6.76
C GLU A 89 1.12 13.57 -6.94
N SER A 90 1.85 13.73 -5.84
CA SER A 90 3.31 13.87 -5.91
C SER A 90 4.04 12.58 -6.29
N VAL A 91 3.36 11.44 -6.26
CA VAL A 91 3.94 10.14 -6.62
C VAL A 91 3.36 9.70 -7.97
N PRO A 92 4.20 9.50 -9.00
CA PRO A 92 3.70 8.96 -10.26
C PRO A 92 3.05 7.59 -10.04
N PRO A 93 1.88 7.34 -10.67
CA PRO A 93 1.16 6.08 -10.46
C PRO A 93 1.99 4.82 -10.70
N LYS A 94 2.85 4.82 -11.70
CA LYS A 94 3.70 3.66 -11.99
C LYS A 94 4.73 3.39 -10.88
N VAL A 95 5.14 4.42 -10.16
CA VAL A 95 6.02 4.26 -9.00
C VAL A 95 5.30 3.52 -7.88
N SER A 96 4.03 3.86 -7.63
CA SER A 96 3.21 3.15 -6.65
C SER A 96 3.05 1.67 -6.98
N ILE A 97 2.84 1.35 -8.26
CA ILE A 97 2.76 -0.04 -8.72
C ILE A 97 4.07 -0.76 -8.46
N THR A 98 5.19 -0.17 -8.88
CA THR A 98 6.51 -0.76 -8.71
C THR A 98 6.83 -1.02 -7.24
N GLU A 99 6.56 -0.05 -6.37
CA GLU A 99 6.78 -0.20 -4.93
C GLU A 99 5.92 -1.30 -4.33
N GLY A 100 4.64 -1.37 -4.70
CA GLY A 100 3.75 -2.42 -4.25
C GLY A 100 4.23 -3.81 -4.65
N VAL A 101 4.71 -3.96 -5.88
CA VAL A 101 5.25 -5.22 -6.38
C VAL A 101 6.54 -5.60 -5.63
N GLU A 102 7.42 -4.64 -5.38
CA GLU A 102 8.64 -4.88 -4.61
C GLU A 102 8.35 -5.33 -3.18
N ILE A 103 7.36 -4.70 -2.54
CA ILE A 103 6.94 -5.08 -1.19
C ILE A 103 6.38 -6.51 -1.19
N ALA A 104 5.58 -6.86 -2.18
CA ALA A 104 5.05 -8.21 -2.32
C ALA A 104 6.16 -9.24 -2.48
N LYS A 105 7.21 -8.92 -3.23
CA LYS A 105 8.38 -9.80 -3.39
C LYS A 105 9.14 -9.99 -2.08
N GLU A 106 9.28 -8.91 -1.32
CA GLU A 106 10.05 -8.93 -0.07
C GLU A 106 9.32 -9.62 1.08
N PHE A 107 8.02 -9.34 1.24
CA PHE A 107 7.24 -9.79 2.39
C PHE A 107 6.22 -10.89 2.09
N SER A 108 6.11 -11.33 0.84
CA SER A 108 5.18 -12.38 0.45
C SER A 108 5.86 -13.33 -0.55
N THR A 109 5.20 -13.70 -1.63
CA THR A 109 5.72 -14.66 -2.60
C THR A 109 5.83 -14.03 -3.99
N GLU A 110 6.54 -14.72 -4.90
CA GLU A 110 6.60 -14.32 -6.30
C GLU A 110 5.19 -14.33 -6.94
N ASP A 111 4.38 -15.32 -6.59
CA ASP A 111 3.01 -15.40 -7.06
C ASP A 111 2.19 -14.19 -6.61
N SER A 112 2.38 -13.76 -5.35
CA SER A 112 1.75 -12.55 -4.83
C SER A 112 2.20 -11.31 -5.59
N SER A 113 3.49 -11.20 -5.90
CA SER A 113 4.00 -10.03 -6.63
C SER A 113 3.39 -9.93 -8.03
N SER A 114 3.27 -11.05 -8.73
CA SER A 114 2.63 -11.10 -10.04
C SER A 114 1.15 -10.75 -9.97
N PHE A 115 0.46 -11.26 -8.97
CA PHE A 115 -0.95 -10.97 -8.71
C PHE A 115 -1.17 -9.49 -8.42
N VAL A 116 -0.40 -8.92 -7.52
CA VAL A 116 -0.47 -7.50 -7.17
C VAL A 116 -0.23 -6.63 -8.40
N ASN A 117 0.81 -6.94 -9.17
CA ASN A 117 1.12 -6.21 -10.39
C ASN A 117 -0.05 -6.23 -11.37
N GLY A 118 -0.65 -7.40 -11.59
CA GLY A 118 -1.78 -7.55 -12.51
C GLY A 118 -2.98 -6.73 -12.10
N ILE A 119 -3.34 -6.74 -10.82
CA ILE A 119 -4.48 -5.97 -10.31
C ILE A 119 -4.24 -4.47 -10.39
N LEU A 120 -3.09 -4.01 -9.93
CA LEU A 120 -2.74 -2.58 -9.95
C LEU A 120 -2.66 -2.04 -11.37
N ASP A 121 -2.05 -2.80 -12.27
CA ASP A 121 -1.92 -2.41 -13.67
C ASP A 121 -3.28 -2.32 -14.36
N ALA A 122 -4.18 -3.26 -14.08
CA ALA A 122 -5.53 -3.25 -14.64
C ALA A 122 -6.32 -2.02 -14.18
N ILE A 123 -6.21 -1.66 -12.90
CA ILE A 123 -6.87 -0.46 -12.37
C ILE A 123 -6.23 0.80 -12.95
N TYR A 124 -4.91 0.83 -13.07
CA TYR A 124 -4.20 1.94 -13.68
C TYR A 124 -4.70 2.22 -15.10
N ASN A 125 -4.84 1.17 -15.91
CA ASN A 125 -5.33 1.31 -17.28
C ASN A 125 -6.76 1.83 -17.34
N ASP A 126 -7.63 1.40 -16.44
CA ASP A 126 -9.02 1.85 -16.41
C ASP A 126 -9.19 3.28 -15.90
N LYS A 127 -8.47 3.66 -14.87
CA LYS A 127 -8.74 4.91 -14.13
C LYS A 127 -7.83 6.06 -14.52
N ILE A 128 -6.63 5.78 -15.00
CA ILE A 128 -5.62 6.81 -15.25
C ILE A 128 -5.38 7.02 -16.74
N ILE A 129 -5.25 5.94 -17.50
CA ILE A 129 -5.04 6.05 -18.95
C ILE A 129 -6.34 6.31 -19.69
N ASN A 130 -7.42 5.66 -19.27
CA ASN A 130 -8.73 5.84 -19.85
C ASN A 130 -9.55 6.80 -18.98
#